data_7099e61bc7077d42f1ada62c4549a8ba
#
_entry.id   7099e61bc7077d42f1ada62c4549a8ba
#
_cell.length_a   1.000
_cell.length_b   1.000
_cell.length_c   1.000
_cell.angle_alpha   90.00
_cell.angle_beta   90.00
_cell.angle_gamma   90.00
#
_symmetry.space_group_name_H-M   'P 1'
#
loop_
_entity.id
_entity.type
_entity.pdbx_description
1 polymer ?
#
loop_
_entity_poly.entity_id
_entity_poly.type
_entity_poly.pdbx_seq_one_letter_code
_entity_poly.pdbx_strand_id
1 'polypeptide(L)'
;MSQTWLTAHDDEPMRGLPAPLPAAETLLWQGSPDPLSLAQRAYGVRAVAIYFFLLLALRLAEAGSGELAMNGWMAELVPTVVLAGCATALLGLLAWLNARETLYTLTDKRLVLRFGVALPMTVNIPLTRVEAADLRLYRDGTGDIAFRLSRPERVSWLVFWPHVRPWQWTRPQPCLRGIRNPARVAELLREAAAADSGIPGSA
;
A
#
# COMPACT_ATOMS: atom_id res chain seq x y z
N MET A 1 -13.24 -19.26 -31.78
CA MET A 1 -13.43 -19.23 -30.31
C MET A 1 -12.32 -18.32 -29.75
N SER A 2 -12.63 -17.04 -29.60
CA SER A 2 -11.69 -16.00 -29.20
C SER A 2 -11.51 -16.05 -27.69
N GLN A 3 -10.26 -15.98 -27.24
CA GLN A 3 -9.83 -16.07 -25.86
C GLN A 3 -10.18 -14.78 -25.09
N THR A 4 -11.38 -14.72 -24.52
CA THR A 4 -11.96 -13.55 -23.84
C THR A 4 -11.54 -13.41 -22.36
N TRP A 5 -10.67 -14.28 -21.85
CA TRP A 5 -10.27 -14.29 -20.44
C TRP A 5 -9.02 -13.45 -20.09
N LEU A 6 -8.33 -12.90 -21.11
CA LEU A 6 -7.17 -11.99 -20.89
C LEU A 6 -7.56 -10.50 -20.86
N THR A 7 -8.81 -10.15 -21.15
CA THR A 7 -9.27 -8.76 -21.25
C THR A 7 -10.31 -8.38 -20.19
N ALA A 8 -10.36 -9.09 -19.07
CA ALA A 8 -11.32 -8.80 -17.98
C ALA A 8 -11.21 -7.38 -17.36
N HIS A 9 -10.23 -6.58 -17.79
CA HIS A 9 -10.02 -5.22 -17.34
C HIS A 9 -10.41 -4.12 -18.33
N ASP A 10 -10.64 -4.47 -19.61
CA ASP A 10 -10.97 -3.49 -20.65
C ASP A 10 -12.48 -3.18 -20.73
N ASP A 11 -13.33 -4.04 -20.15
CA ASP A 11 -14.79 -3.87 -20.13
C ASP A 11 -15.32 -3.21 -18.83
N GLU A 12 -14.45 -2.72 -17.94
CA GLU A 12 -14.91 -2.01 -16.74
C GLU A 12 -15.42 -0.61 -17.12
N PRO A 13 -16.71 -0.29 -16.88
CA PRO A 13 -17.30 0.97 -17.26
C PRO A 13 -16.65 2.17 -16.56
N MET A 14 -15.96 1.92 -15.45
CA MET A 14 -15.11 2.86 -14.75
C MET A 14 -13.97 2.09 -14.06
N ARG A 15 -12.72 2.47 -14.38
CA ARG A 15 -11.54 1.79 -13.83
C ARG A 15 -11.60 1.69 -12.30
N GLY A 16 -11.51 0.47 -11.77
CA GLY A 16 -11.49 0.21 -10.33
C GLY A 16 -12.85 0.06 -9.66
N LEU A 17 -13.93 0.14 -10.40
CA LEU A 17 -15.27 -0.14 -9.89
C LEU A 17 -15.83 -1.36 -10.63
N PRO A 18 -16.37 -2.37 -9.90
CA PRO A 18 -16.93 -3.58 -10.51
C PRO A 18 -18.24 -3.32 -11.27
N ALA A 19 -18.86 -2.15 -11.07
CA ALA A 19 -20.08 -1.72 -11.74
C ALA A 19 -20.09 -0.19 -11.88
N PRO A 20 -20.87 0.38 -12.82
CA PRO A 20 -21.05 1.82 -12.91
C PRO A 20 -21.58 2.38 -11.60
N LEU A 21 -21.19 3.62 -11.29
CA LEU A 21 -21.69 4.32 -10.11
C LEU A 21 -23.23 4.45 -10.20
N PRO A 22 -23.96 4.22 -9.11
CA PRO A 22 -25.38 4.54 -9.03
C PRO A 22 -25.63 6.01 -9.39
N ALA A 23 -26.76 6.33 -10.02
CA ALA A 23 -27.08 7.68 -10.46
C ALA A 23 -27.08 8.75 -9.35
N ALA A 24 -27.19 8.31 -8.08
CA ALA A 24 -27.19 9.17 -6.89
C ALA A 24 -25.83 9.19 -6.16
N GLU A 25 -24.75 8.71 -6.79
CA GLU A 25 -23.42 8.64 -6.20
C GLU A 25 -22.40 9.38 -7.07
N THR A 26 -21.61 10.26 -6.47
CA THR A 26 -20.62 11.08 -7.17
C THR A 26 -19.19 10.68 -6.78
N LEU A 27 -18.32 10.62 -7.79
CA LEU A 27 -16.88 10.38 -7.58
C LEU A 27 -16.24 11.67 -7.08
N LEU A 28 -15.63 11.63 -5.89
CA LEU A 28 -14.90 12.76 -5.30
C LEU A 28 -13.40 12.69 -5.56
N TRP A 29 -12.82 11.49 -5.49
CA TRP A 29 -11.39 11.29 -5.70
C TRP A 29 -11.08 9.86 -6.07
N GLN A 30 -10.04 9.70 -6.89
CA GLN A 30 -9.46 8.41 -7.23
C GLN A 30 -7.94 8.51 -7.26
N GLY A 31 -7.27 7.51 -6.74
CA GLY A 31 -5.80 7.47 -6.70
C GLY A 31 -5.24 6.11 -6.36
N SER A 32 -3.95 5.94 -6.63
CA SER A 32 -3.17 4.74 -6.32
C SER A 32 -2.01 5.07 -5.39
N PRO A 33 -1.45 4.08 -4.66
CA PRO A 33 -0.28 4.28 -3.85
C PRO A 33 0.94 4.64 -4.69
N ASP A 34 1.83 5.48 -4.15
CA ASP A 34 3.14 5.72 -4.74
C ASP A 34 4.02 4.47 -4.57
N PRO A 35 4.60 3.92 -5.66
CA PRO A 35 5.37 2.68 -5.61
C PRO A 35 6.58 2.77 -4.68
N LEU A 36 7.28 3.92 -4.68
CA LEU A 36 8.47 4.10 -3.86
C LEU A 36 8.12 4.20 -2.37
N SER A 37 7.07 4.93 -2.05
CA SER A 37 6.53 5.01 -0.69
C SER A 37 6.10 3.63 -0.18
N LEU A 38 5.42 2.84 -1.03
CA LEU A 38 4.99 1.48 -0.69
C LEU A 38 6.20 0.55 -0.48
N ALA A 39 7.21 0.60 -1.36
CA ALA A 39 8.43 -0.20 -1.25
C ALA A 39 9.17 0.07 0.06
N GLN A 40 9.32 1.33 0.44
CA GLN A 40 10.06 1.70 1.63
C GLN A 40 9.32 1.40 2.94
N ARG A 41 7.99 1.60 2.97
CA ARG A 41 7.21 1.60 4.21
C ARG A 41 6.37 0.36 4.44
N ALA A 42 5.91 -0.29 3.37
CA ALA A 42 5.12 -1.51 3.49
C ALA A 42 6.00 -2.77 3.30
N TYR A 43 6.87 -2.74 2.30
CA TYR A 43 7.75 -3.87 1.99
C TYR A 43 9.10 -3.82 2.70
N GLY A 44 9.43 -2.69 3.35
CA GLY A 44 10.64 -2.58 4.16
C GLY A 44 11.95 -2.64 3.38
N VAL A 45 11.96 -2.29 2.10
CA VAL A 45 13.15 -2.33 1.22
C VAL A 45 14.34 -1.62 1.86
N ARG A 46 14.09 -0.48 2.53
CA ARG A 46 15.17 0.25 3.23
C ARG A 46 15.78 -0.56 4.38
N ALA A 47 14.96 -1.27 5.16
CA ALA A 47 15.45 -2.09 6.27
C ALA A 47 16.29 -3.26 5.77
N VAL A 48 15.84 -3.91 4.68
CA VAL A 48 16.57 -5.00 4.02
C VAL A 48 17.89 -4.50 3.44
N ALA A 49 17.89 -3.34 2.79
CA ALA A 49 19.11 -2.72 2.27
C ALA A 49 20.11 -2.39 3.39
N ILE A 50 19.65 -1.82 4.51
CA ILE A 50 20.50 -1.56 5.69
C ILE A 50 21.05 -2.85 6.28
N TYR A 51 20.24 -3.91 6.39
CA TYR A 51 20.68 -5.22 6.87
C TYR A 51 21.84 -5.78 6.02
N PHE A 52 21.67 -5.81 4.69
CA PHE A 52 22.72 -6.30 3.80
C PHE A 52 23.95 -5.40 3.79
N PHE A 53 23.77 -4.08 3.92
CA PHE A 53 24.90 -3.15 4.06
C PHE A 53 25.73 -3.45 5.30
N LEU A 54 25.08 -3.66 6.45
CA LEU A 54 25.78 -4.01 7.70
C LEU A 54 26.45 -5.38 7.62
N LEU A 55 25.78 -6.35 6.98
CA LEU A 55 26.36 -7.67 6.75
C LEU A 55 27.61 -7.60 5.87
N LEU A 56 27.56 -6.84 4.78
CA LEU A 56 28.74 -6.63 3.91
C LEU A 56 29.86 -5.88 4.62
N ALA A 57 29.54 -4.87 5.44
CA ALA A 57 30.54 -4.17 6.24
C ALA A 57 31.24 -5.09 7.23
N LEU A 58 30.50 -5.99 7.87
CA LEU A 58 31.06 -7.00 8.77
C LEU A 58 31.99 -7.97 8.01
N ARG A 59 31.55 -8.48 6.86
CA ARG A 59 32.38 -9.38 6.02
C ARG A 59 33.65 -8.70 5.54
N LEU A 60 33.60 -7.42 5.19
CA LEU A 60 34.79 -6.65 4.81
C LEU A 60 35.76 -6.45 5.99
N ALA A 61 35.22 -6.24 7.21
CA ALA A 61 36.07 -6.14 8.41
C ALA A 61 36.78 -7.46 8.72
N GLU A 62 36.09 -8.61 8.61
CA GLU A 62 36.67 -9.94 8.75
C GLU A 62 37.77 -10.19 7.69
N ALA A 63 37.56 -9.81 6.45
CA ALA A 63 38.53 -9.91 5.38
C ALA A 63 39.78 -9.04 5.65
N GLY A 64 39.62 -7.86 6.25
CA GLY A 64 40.71 -6.97 6.61
C GLY A 64 41.55 -7.42 7.81
N SER A 65 41.01 -8.28 8.68
CA SER A 65 41.74 -8.86 9.83
C SER A 65 42.73 -9.97 9.46
N GLY A 66 42.74 -10.40 8.20
CA GLY A 66 43.66 -11.45 7.69
C GLY A 66 43.18 -12.88 7.97
N GLU A 67 42.02 -13.05 8.57
CA GLU A 67 41.42 -14.37 8.82
C GLU A 67 40.96 -15.08 7.54
N LEU A 68 40.64 -14.28 6.49
CA LEU A 68 40.30 -14.81 5.17
C LEU A 68 41.50 -14.80 4.23
N ALA A 69 41.81 -15.94 3.65
CA ALA A 69 42.85 -16.04 2.62
C ALA A 69 42.55 -15.07 1.46
N MET A 70 43.57 -14.38 0.90
CA MET A 70 43.45 -13.35 -0.14
C MET A 70 42.56 -13.72 -1.33
N ASN A 71 42.35 -15.02 -1.59
CA ASN A 71 41.50 -15.52 -2.68
C ASN A 71 40.07 -15.93 -2.21
N GLY A 72 39.78 -15.95 -0.91
CA GLY A 72 38.53 -16.42 -0.33
C GLY A 72 37.46 -15.31 -0.18
N TRP A 73 37.86 -14.06 0.00
CA TRP A 73 36.96 -12.96 0.26
C TRP A 73 35.95 -12.69 -0.89
N MET A 74 36.38 -12.87 -2.14
CA MET A 74 35.48 -12.74 -3.29
C MET A 74 34.41 -13.82 -3.32
N ALA A 75 34.74 -15.05 -2.96
CA ALA A 75 33.80 -16.17 -2.92
C ALA A 75 32.68 -15.95 -1.87
N GLU A 76 32.96 -15.20 -0.81
CA GLU A 76 31.97 -14.88 0.23
C GLU A 76 31.21 -13.58 -0.02
N LEU A 77 31.85 -12.55 -0.57
CA LEU A 77 31.21 -11.27 -0.83
C LEU A 77 30.28 -11.32 -2.03
N VAL A 78 30.68 -11.97 -3.14
CA VAL A 78 29.88 -12.01 -4.37
C VAL A 78 28.48 -12.60 -4.15
N PRO A 79 28.31 -13.78 -3.50
CA PRO A 79 26.99 -14.31 -3.21
C PRO A 79 26.14 -13.38 -2.34
N THR A 80 26.76 -12.73 -1.36
CA THR A 80 26.06 -11.79 -0.46
C THR A 80 25.55 -10.57 -1.22
N VAL A 81 26.37 -9.99 -2.12
CA VAL A 81 25.96 -8.85 -2.97
C VAL A 81 24.86 -9.26 -3.93
N VAL A 82 24.98 -10.41 -4.57
CA VAL A 82 23.96 -10.95 -5.48
C VAL A 82 22.64 -11.15 -4.73
N LEU A 83 22.69 -11.78 -3.55
CA LEU A 83 21.51 -12.00 -2.72
C LEU A 83 20.86 -10.69 -2.28
N ALA A 84 21.66 -9.69 -1.87
CA ALA A 84 21.17 -8.36 -1.51
C ALA A 84 20.46 -7.67 -2.70
N GLY A 85 21.08 -7.74 -3.88
CA GLY A 85 20.52 -7.21 -5.13
C GLY A 85 19.20 -7.89 -5.50
N CYS A 86 19.17 -9.23 -5.50
CA CYS A 86 17.98 -10.01 -5.78
C CYS A 86 16.85 -9.73 -4.77
N ALA A 87 17.15 -9.70 -3.48
CA ALA A 87 16.16 -9.47 -2.44
C ALA A 87 15.54 -8.04 -2.55
N THR A 88 16.38 -7.02 -2.71
CA THR A 88 15.90 -5.63 -2.85
C THR A 88 15.12 -5.42 -4.15
N ALA A 89 15.58 -6.01 -5.26
CA ALA A 89 14.90 -5.96 -6.55
C ALA A 89 13.54 -6.66 -6.50
N LEU A 90 13.46 -7.84 -5.88
CA LEU A 90 12.21 -8.59 -5.73
C LEU A 90 11.18 -7.80 -4.90
N LEU A 91 11.59 -7.25 -3.75
CA LEU A 91 10.70 -6.44 -2.91
C LEU A 91 10.25 -5.16 -3.63
N GLY A 92 11.15 -4.51 -4.37
CA GLY A 92 10.82 -3.35 -5.20
C GLY A 92 9.83 -3.69 -6.32
N LEU A 93 10.02 -4.81 -6.99
CA LEU A 93 9.11 -5.31 -8.02
C LEU A 93 7.72 -5.62 -7.45
N LEU A 94 7.65 -6.32 -6.31
CA LEU A 94 6.39 -6.61 -5.64
C LEU A 94 5.65 -5.33 -5.22
N ALA A 95 6.38 -4.34 -4.69
CA ALA A 95 5.79 -3.05 -4.33
C ALA A 95 5.27 -2.30 -5.57
N TRP A 96 6.01 -2.32 -6.66
CA TRP A 96 5.60 -1.70 -7.92
C TRP A 96 4.37 -2.37 -8.53
N LEU A 97 4.35 -3.71 -8.59
CA LEU A 97 3.18 -4.46 -9.06
C LEU A 97 1.96 -4.18 -8.20
N ASN A 98 2.12 -4.20 -6.87
CA ASN A 98 1.03 -3.91 -5.95
C ASN A 98 0.50 -2.48 -6.12
N ALA A 99 1.39 -1.48 -6.25
CA ALA A 99 0.98 -0.10 -6.48
C ALA A 99 0.22 0.10 -7.80
N ARG A 100 0.61 -0.64 -8.84
CA ARG A 100 -0.02 -0.57 -10.17
C ARG A 100 -1.45 -1.16 -10.17
N GLU A 101 -1.65 -2.25 -9.45
CA GLU A 101 -2.94 -2.96 -9.38
C GLU A 101 -3.87 -2.40 -8.29
N THR A 102 -3.36 -1.51 -7.43
CA THR A 102 -4.16 -0.89 -6.38
C THR A 102 -4.80 0.39 -6.84
N LEU A 103 -6.10 0.50 -6.62
CA LEU A 103 -6.86 1.70 -6.87
C LEU A 103 -7.80 2.00 -5.69
N TYR A 104 -7.71 3.23 -5.21
CA TYR A 104 -8.60 3.76 -4.17
C TYR A 104 -9.59 4.71 -4.80
N THR A 105 -10.86 4.56 -4.51
CA THR A 105 -11.95 5.38 -5.03
C THR A 105 -12.77 5.91 -3.87
N LEU A 106 -12.83 7.22 -3.72
CA LEU A 106 -13.66 7.90 -2.75
C LEU A 106 -14.87 8.51 -3.45
N THR A 107 -16.05 8.17 -2.98
CA THR A 107 -17.30 8.75 -3.39
C THR A 107 -17.93 9.54 -2.24
N ASP A 108 -19.05 10.18 -2.47
CA ASP A 108 -19.83 10.88 -1.46
C ASP A 108 -20.50 9.96 -0.43
N LYS A 109 -20.50 8.61 -0.66
CA LYS A 109 -21.16 7.62 0.22
C LYS A 109 -20.24 6.53 0.76
N ARG A 110 -19.18 6.21 0.04
CA ARG A 110 -18.30 5.08 0.38
C ARG A 110 -16.89 5.28 -0.10
N LEU A 111 -15.99 4.53 0.52
CA LEU A 111 -14.62 4.34 0.08
C LEU A 111 -14.46 2.93 -0.47
N VAL A 112 -14.00 2.81 -1.70
CA VAL A 112 -13.73 1.54 -2.37
C VAL A 112 -12.23 1.36 -2.48
N LEU A 113 -11.71 0.25 -1.92
CA LEU A 113 -10.32 -0.15 -2.04
C LEU A 113 -10.26 -1.38 -2.94
N ARG A 114 -9.64 -1.25 -4.08
CA ARG A 114 -9.31 -2.37 -4.96
C ARG A 114 -7.81 -2.62 -4.88
N PHE A 115 -7.42 -3.83 -4.55
CA PHE A 115 -6.02 -4.24 -4.42
C PHE A 115 -5.88 -5.74 -4.68
N GLY A 116 -4.64 -6.20 -4.86
CA GLY A 116 -4.29 -7.60 -5.06
C GLY A 116 -3.67 -7.86 -6.42
N VAL A 117 -2.43 -8.40 -6.43
CA VAL A 117 -1.68 -8.71 -7.65
C VAL A 117 -2.13 -10.02 -8.27
N ALA A 118 -2.32 -11.06 -7.45
CA ALA A 118 -2.70 -12.39 -7.92
C ALA A 118 -4.21 -12.62 -7.88
N LEU A 119 -4.88 -12.09 -6.84
CA LEU A 119 -6.33 -12.18 -6.65
C LEU A 119 -6.85 -10.77 -6.41
N PRO A 120 -7.46 -10.12 -7.40
CA PRO A 120 -8.03 -8.81 -7.22
C PRO A 120 -9.17 -8.87 -6.21
N MET A 121 -9.07 -8.08 -5.16
CA MET A 121 -10.07 -7.95 -4.12
C MET A 121 -10.59 -6.51 -4.10
N THR A 122 -11.90 -6.37 -3.87
CA THR A 122 -12.54 -5.07 -3.71
C THR A 122 -13.21 -5.02 -2.34
N VAL A 123 -12.80 -4.03 -1.55
CA VAL A 123 -13.40 -3.77 -0.23
C VAL A 123 -14.17 -2.47 -0.31
N ASN A 124 -15.43 -2.52 0.07
CA ASN A 124 -16.36 -1.40 0.04
C ASN A 124 -16.68 -0.97 1.47
N ILE A 125 -16.27 0.24 1.84
CA ILE A 125 -16.42 0.79 3.19
C ILE A 125 -17.40 1.98 3.12
N PRO A 126 -18.66 1.83 3.59
CA PRO A 126 -19.58 2.95 3.72
C PRO A 126 -19.03 4.01 4.67
N LEU A 127 -19.14 5.30 4.32
CA LEU A 127 -18.66 6.40 5.16
C LEU A 127 -19.35 6.45 6.53
N THR A 128 -20.61 6.02 6.61
CA THR A 128 -21.35 5.87 7.87
C THR A 128 -20.71 4.90 8.87
N ARG A 129 -19.82 4.01 8.43
CA ARG A 129 -19.07 3.09 9.30
C ARG A 129 -17.72 3.62 9.74
N VAL A 130 -17.28 4.76 9.22
CA VAL A 130 -15.99 5.35 9.56
C VAL A 130 -16.16 6.21 10.81
N GLU A 131 -15.60 5.77 11.95
CA GLU A 131 -15.62 6.52 13.20
C GLU A 131 -14.52 7.58 13.25
N ALA A 132 -13.36 7.25 12.69
CA ALA A 132 -12.21 8.15 12.65
C ALA A 132 -11.29 7.81 11.48
N ALA A 133 -10.60 8.83 11.00
CA ALA A 133 -9.56 8.72 9.98
C ALA A 133 -8.27 9.34 10.53
N ASP A 134 -7.24 8.52 10.71
CA ASP A 134 -5.93 8.95 11.22
C ASP A 134 -5.03 9.28 10.02
N LEU A 135 -4.69 10.55 9.84
CA LEU A 135 -3.79 11.03 8.79
C LEU A 135 -2.34 11.01 9.28
N ARG A 136 -1.44 10.40 8.50
CA ARG A 136 0.00 10.45 8.68
C ARG A 136 0.68 11.02 7.45
N LEU A 137 1.33 12.16 7.61
CA LEU A 137 2.09 12.84 6.56
C LEU A 137 3.55 12.40 6.57
N TYR A 138 4.14 12.29 5.39
CA TYR A 138 5.56 12.01 5.22
C TYR A 138 6.28 13.19 4.56
N ARG A 139 7.62 13.25 4.75
CA ARG A 139 8.46 14.33 4.23
C ARG A 139 8.53 14.37 2.70
N ASP A 140 8.21 13.28 2.02
CA ASP A 140 8.21 13.15 0.57
C ASP A 140 6.88 13.59 -0.09
N GLY A 141 5.97 14.20 0.69
CA GLY A 141 4.67 14.66 0.21
C GLY A 141 3.63 13.55 0.07
N THR A 142 3.99 12.31 0.36
CA THR A 142 3.04 11.20 0.46
C THR A 142 2.50 11.05 1.87
N GLY A 143 1.52 10.19 2.08
CA GLY A 143 1.03 9.87 3.41
C GLY A 143 0.07 8.70 3.43
N ASP A 144 -0.29 8.33 4.64
CA ASP A 144 -1.22 7.23 4.92
C ASP A 144 -2.48 7.77 5.61
N ILE A 145 -3.65 7.22 5.27
CA ILE A 145 -4.91 7.49 5.98
C ILE A 145 -5.45 6.16 6.46
N ALA A 146 -5.45 5.94 7.77
CA ALA A 146 -5.96 4.73 8.40
C ALA A 146 -7.38 4.97 8.93
N PHE A 147 -8.29 4.01 8.67
CA PHE A 147 -9.70 4.12 9.02
C PHE A 147 -10.02 3.24 10.23
N ARG A 148 -10.64 3.86 11.24
CA ARG A 148 -11.25 3.13 12.33
C ARG A 148 -12.72 2.93 12.02
N LEU A 149 -13.15 1.66 11.99
CA LEU A 149 -14.52 1.29 11.66
C LEU A 149 -15.32 0.97 12.94
N SER A 150 -16.58 1.35 12.96
CA SER A 150 -17.53 1.10 14.08
C SER A 150 -17.76 -0.40 14.33
N ARG A 151 -17.68 -1.21 13.30
CA ARG A 151 -17.68 -2.66 13.41
C ARG A 151 -16.42 -3.19 12.72
N PRO A 152 -15.54 -3.91 13.44
CA PRO A 152 -14.37 -4.51 12.82
C PRO A 152 -14.84 -5.52 11.77
N GLU A 153 -14.43 -5.31 10.53
CA GLU A 153 -14.59 -6.31 9.48
C GLU A 153 -13.85 -7.58 9.93
N ARG A 154 -14.50 -8.74 9.81
CA ARG A 154 -13.88 -10.05 10.12
C ARG A 154 -12.86 -10.47 9.04
N VAL A 155 -12.14 -9.51 8.49
CA VAL A 155 -11.14 -9.77 7.45
C VAL A 155 -9.78 -9.85 8.14
N SER A 156 -9.04 -10.91 7.85
CA SER A 156 -7.70 -11.12 8.39
C SER A 156 -6.77 -9.97 7.99
N TRP A 157 -5.91 -9.55 8.92
CA TRP A 157 -4.85 -8.56 8.67
C TRP A 157 -4.02 -8.94 7.44
N LEU A 158 -3.75 -10.24 7.24
CA LEU A 158 -2.97 -10.75 6.12
C LEU A 158 -3.64 -10.49 4.76
N VAL A 159 -4.98 -10.53 4.72
CA VAL A 159 -5.75 -10.29 3.49
C VAL A 159 -5.69 -8.82 3.07
N PHE A 160 -5.70 -7.90 4.05
CA PHE A 160 -5.56 -6.46 3.76
C PHE A 160 -4.12 -6.03 3.48
N TRP A 161 -3.13 -6.85 3.84
CA TRP A 161 -1.74 -6.48 3.64
C TRP A 161 -1.43 -6.27 2.15
N PRO A 162 -0.75 -5.18 1.76
CA PRO A 162 -0.08 -4.15 2.56
C PRO A 162 -0.96 -2.92 2.92
N HIS A 163 -2.26 -2.91 2.60
CA HIS A 163 -3.20 -1.79 2.77
C HIS A 163 -3.89 -1.79 4.13
N VAL A 164 -3.13 -2.09 5.16
CA VAL A 164 -3.58 -2.15 6.56
C VAL A 164 -2.59 -1.39 7.45
N ARG A 165 -3.09 -0.83 8.54
CA ARG A 165 -2.22 -0.19 9.54
C ARG A 165 -1.26 -1.23 10.15
N PRO A 166 0.06 -0.99 10.16
CA PRO A 166 1.02 -1.91 10.74
C PRO A 166 0.78 -2.09 12.25
N TRP A 167 1.12 -3.29 12.76
CA TRP A 167 1.08 -3.63 14.19
C TRP A 167 -0.30 -3.71 14.85
N GLN A 168 -1.39 -3.70 14.09
CA GLN A 168 -2.75 -3.88 14.61
C GLN A 168 -3.36 -5.20 14.13
N TRP A 169 -2.93 -6.30 14.74
CA TRP A 169 -3.32 -7.66 14.35
C TRP A 169 -4.73 -8.04 14.79
N THR A 170 -5.18 -7.53 15.95
CA THR A 170 -6.47 -7.88 16.56
C THR A 170 -7.65 -7.11 15.98
N ARG A 171 -7.41 -5.88 15.49
CA ARG A 171 -8.42 -5.03 14.83
C ARG A 171 -7.82 -4.41 13.59
N PRO A 172 -7.81 -5.12 12.47
CA PRO A 172 -7.25 -4.60 11.24
C PRO A 172 -7.94 -3.30 10.84
N GLN A 173 -7.14 -2.24 10.65
CA GLN A 173 -7.63 -0.95 10.18
C GLN A 173 -7.24 -0.80 8.71
N PRO A 174 -8.22 -0.76 7.79
CA PRO A 174 -7.95 -0.44 6.40
C PRO A 174 -7.20 0.88 6.30
N CYS A 175 -6.25 0.95 5.38
CA CYS A 175 -5.37 2.11 5.27
C CYS A 175 -5.09 2.42 3.79
N LEU A 176 -5.34 3.67 3.38
CA LEU A 176 -4.80 4.21 2.13
C LEU A 176 -3.32 4.46 2.35
N ARG A 177 -2.46 3.73 1.65
CA ARG A 177 -1.02 3.82 1.85
C ARG A 177 -0.33 4.57 0.73
N GLY A 178 0.63 5.41 1.13
CA GLY A 178 1.50 6.11 0.20
C GLY A 178 0.77 6.98 -0.82
N ILE A 179 -0.37 7.56 -0.48
CA ILE A 179 -1.12 8.42 -1.40
C ILE A 179 -0.46 9.79 -1.52
N ARG A 180 -0.56 10.39 -2.69
CA ARG A 180 -0.11 11.76 -2.94
C ARG A 180 -1.16 12.74 -2.44
N ASN A 181 -0.71 13.89 -1.91
CA ASN A 181 -1.57 14.93 -1.34
C ASN A 181 -2.60 14.42 -0.30
N PRO A 182 -2.16 13.64 0.70
CA PRO A 182 -3.06 12.97 1.63
C PRO A 182 -3.91 13.95 2.45
N ALA A 183 -3.44 15.17 2.69
CA ALA A 183 -4.21 16.22 3.38
C ALA A 183 -5.48 16.59 2.60
N ARG A 184 -5.37 16.74 1.26
CA ARG A 184 -6.54 17.03 0.42
C ARG A 184 -7.55 15.88 0.42
N VAL A 185 -7.06 14.63 0.39
CA VAL A 185 -7.93 13.45 0.43
C VAL A 185 -8.63 13.33 1.78
N ALA A 186 -7.92 13.62 2.88
CA ALA A 186 -8.51 13.64 4.22
C ALA A 186 -9.60 14.71 4.36
N GLU A 187 -9.43 15.87 3.72
CA GLU A 187 -10.44 16.92 3.71
C GLU A 187 -11.70 16.53 2.92
N LEU A 188 -11.54 16.00 1.71
CA LEU A 188 -12.65 15.46 0.92
C LEU A 188 -13.40 14.36 1.67
N LEU A 189 -12.67 13.50 2.38
CA LEU A 189 -13.29 12.46 3.21
C LEU A 189 -14.12 13.05 4.36
N ARG A 190 -13.59 14.08 5.02
CA ARG A 190 -14.30 14.77 6.11
C ARG A 190 -15.57 15.44 5.61
N GLU A 191 -15.49 16.13 4.46
CA GLU A 191 -16.64 16.78 3.82
C GLU A 191 -17.72 15.76 3.44
N ALA A 192 -17.32 14.65 2.80
CA ALA A 192 -18.23 13.58 2.41
C ALA A 192 -18.90 12.91 3.61
N ALA A 193 -18.13 12.61 4.68
CA ALA A 193 -18.66 12.01 5.89
C ALA A 193 -19.64 12.95 6.63
N ALA A 194 -19.38 14.26 6.64
CA ALA A 194 -20.29 15.25 7.22
C ALA A 194 -21.60 15.36 6.42
N ALA A 195 -21.54 15.35 5.10
CA ALA A 195 -22.70 15.38 4.23
C ALA A 195 -23.57 14.11 4.38
N ASP A 196 -22.96 12.94 4.47
CA ASP A 196 -23.66 11.66 4.62
C ASP A 196 -24.27 11.48 6.02
N SER A 197 -23.69 12.09 7.06
CA SER A 197 -24.23 12.08 8.43
C SER A 197 -25.34 13.12 8.70
N GLY A 198 -25.61 14.01 7.76
CA GLY A 198 -26.63 15.06 7.92
C GLY A 198 -26.29 16.14 8.96
N ILE A 199 -25.04 16.17 9.46
CA ILE A 199 -24.56 17.18 10.40
C ILE A 199 -24.02 18.36 9.57
N PRO A 200 -24.63 19.58 9.65
CA PRO A 200 -24.07 20.75 8.97
C PRO A 200 -22.66 20.99 9.51
N GLY A 201 -21.68 21.02 8.61
CA GLY A 201 -20.27 21.25 8.97
C GLY A 201 -20.14 22.55 9.74
N SER A 202 -19.64 22.48 10.96
CA SER A 202 -19.25 23.66 11.72
C SER A 202 -18.16 24.40 10.93
N ALA A 203 -18.52 25.60 10.48
CA ALA A 203 -17.61 26.55 9.85
C ALA A 203 -16.50 27.00 10.82
#